data_8e39120904e7bad1aabb27a869c2de64
#
_entry.id   8e39120904e7bad1aabb27a869c2de64
#
_cell.length_a   1.000
_cell.length_b   1.000
_cell.length_c   1.000
_cell.angle_alpha   90.00
_cell.angle_beta   90.00
_cell.angle_gamma   90.00
#
_symmetry.space_group_name_H-M   'P 1'
#
loop_
_entity.id
_entity.type
_entity.pdbx_description
1 polymer ?
#
loop_
_entity_poly.entity_id
_entity_poly.type
_entity_poly.pdbx_seq_one_letter_code
_entity_poly.pdbx_strand_id
1 'polypeptide(L)'
;PSVAVSLLLAVGTGLLIGAGQAPMGVWPATLAGVAAMTWLMVERRPGPAFGYGYLIGLAMNTLTVSWVSVLGVPVGIALVTFLSLWWGLLGLVISRLVRLRFWPLLVPAAWVAMEFASGRIPFGGFSWTRLGFTAIDMPLNGWLAFIGVTGVSYLVAAVANSLLYAVVDAERRLRILAGVLAVFVVGGLLNLTPHAQPEGTVTIAVVQPNVNRHEHGTASYARSVTNNALSETIFALAEARTSGAEVDFVLWPENAT
;
A
#
# COMPACT_ATOMS: atom_id res chain seq x y z
N PRO A 1 18.40 -6.81 -22.20
CA PRO A 1 18.98 -5.48 -21.96
C PRO A 1 20.33 -5.61 -21.24
N SER A 2 21.24 -4.62 -21.45
CA SER A 2 22.49 -4.54 -20.68
C SER A 2 22.20 -4.43 -19.17
N VAL A 3 23.21 -4.71 -18.32
CA VAL A 3 23.05 -4.60 -16.85
C VAL A 3 22.63 -3.19 -16.48
N ALA A 4 23.25 -2.16 -17.05
CA ALA A 4 22.92 -0.76 -16.77
C ALA A 4 21.45 -0.42 -17.11
N VAL A 5 20.96 -0.86 -18.26
CA VAL A 5 19.55 -0.68 -18.65
C VAL A 5 18.63 -1.43 -17.68
N SER A 6 18.99 -2.65 -17.25
CA SER A 6 18.18 -3.40 -16.27
C SER A 6 18.11 -2.72 -14.92
N LEU A 7 19.19 -2.08 -14.46
CA LEU A 7 19.21 -1.30 -13.21
C LEU A 7 18.30 -0.07 -13.33
N LEU A 8 18.38 0.68 -14.41
CA LEU A 8 17.52 1.84 -14.67
C LEU A 8 16.04 1.43 -14.73
N LEU A 9 15.74 0.32 -15.42
CA LEU A 9 14.39 -0.23 -15.47
C LEU A 9 13.89 -0.65 -14.08
N ALA A 10 14.73 -1.25 -13.24
CA ALA A 10 14.35 -1.62 -11.88
C ALA A 10 14.01 -0.38 -11.04
N VAL A 11 14.83 0.67 -11.08
CA VAL A 11 14.53 1.94 -10.39
C VAL A 11 13.23 2.54 -10.92
N GLY A 12 13.08 2.67 -12.25
CA GLY A 12 11.86 3.19 -12.86
C GLY A 12 10.60 2.37 -12.48
N THR A 13 10.73 1.05 -12.42
CA THR A 13 9.64 0.15 -11.97
C THR A 13 9.24 0.45 -10.52
N GLY A 14 10.20 0.62 -9.62
CA GLY A 14 9.93 0.97 -8.23
C GLY A 14 9.24 2.34 -8.09
N LEU A 15 9.71 3.33 -8.85
CA LEU A 15 9.09 4.65 -8.88
C LEU A 15 7.65 4.61 -9.42
N LEU A 16 7.37 3.79 -10.46
CA LEU A 16 6.01 3.60 -10.98
C LEU A 16 5.07 3.00 -9.92
N ILE A 17 5.51 1.95 -9.22
CA ILE A 17 4.70 1.34 -8.15
C ILE A 17 4.49 2.34 -7.01
N GLY A 18 5.53 3.07 -6.62
CA GLY A 18 5.46 4.09 -5.58
C GLY A 18 4.54 5.25 -5.95
N ALA A 19 4.56 5.71 -7.20
CA ALA A 19 3.70 6.78 -7.69
C ALA A 19 2.20 6.43 -7.64
N GLY A 20 1.86 5.14 -7.62
CA GLY A 20 0.49 4.68 -7.40
C GLY A 20 0.03 4.72 -5.95
N GLN A 21 0.94 4.84 -4.99
CA GLN A 21 0.62 4.95 -3.57
C GLN A 21 0.28 6.41 -3.20
N ALA A 22 -0.43 6.58 -2.08
CA ALA A 22 -0.65 7.90 -1.52
C ALA A 22 0.71 8.56 -1.16
N PRO A 23 0.85 9.90 -1.31
CA PRO A 23 -0.20 10.85 -1.68
C PRO A 23 -0.40 11.06 -3.19
N MET A 24 0.40 10.43 -4.07
CA MET A 24 0.36 10.68 -5.51
C MET A 24 -0.85 10.05 -6.21
N GLY A 25 -1.23 8.81 -5.83
CA GLY A 25 -2.46 8.16 -6.29
C GLY A 25 -2.53 7.85 -7.80
N VAL A 26 -1.38 7.83 -8.51
CA VAL A 26 -1.35 7.57 -9.96
C VAL A 26 -1.52 6.07 -10.22
N TRP A 27 -2.72 5.54 -10.01
CA TRP A 27 -3.00 4.12 -10.10
C TRP A 27 -2.59 3.42 -11.41
N PRO A 28 -2.66 4.03 -12.62
CA PRO A 28 -2.17 3.37 -13.84
C PRO A 28 -0.68 3.06 -13.76
N ALA A 29 0.10 3.89 -13.04
CA ALA A 29 1.53 3.65 -12.82
C ALA A 29 1.75 2.39 -11.98
N THR A 30 0.87 2.08 -11.01
CA THR A 30 0.93 0.81 -10.26
C THR A 30 0.81 -0.39 -11.20
N LEU A 31 -0.18 -0.40 -12.08
CA LEU A 31 -0.38 -1.51 -13.03
C LEU A 31 0.84 -1.67 -13.95
N ALA A 32 1.35 -0.57 -14.50
CA ALA A 32 2.54 -0.57 -15.32
C ALA A 32 3.77 -1.08 -14.55
N GLY A 33 3.96 -0.62 -13.31
CA GLY A 33 5.08 -1.01 -12.45
C GLY A 33 5.03 -2.49 -12.07
N VAL A 34 3.86 -3.01 -11.67
CA VAL A 34 3.70 -4.45 -11.35
C VAL A 34 3.96 -5.33 -12.57
N ALA A 35 3.42 -4.95 -13.74
CA ALA A 35 3.69 -5.65 -14.99
C ALA A 35 5.19 -5.59 -15.37
N ALA A 36 5.81 -4.41 -15.24
CA ALA A 36 7.23 -4.21 -15.51
C ALA A 36 8.12 -5.04 -14.57
N MET A 37 7.78 -5.12 -13.28
CA MET A 37 8.50 -5.98 -12.33
C MET A 37 8.46 -7.44 -12.78
N THR A 38 7.28 -7.96 -13.13
CA THR A 38 7.14 -9.33 -13.59
C THR A 38 7.92 -9.56 -14.89
N TRP A 39 7.80 -8.66 -15.84
CA TRP A 39 8.56 -8.74 -17.09
C TRP A 39 10.07 -8.72 -16.87
N LEU A 40 10.57 -7.87 -15.97
CA LEU A 40 11.99 -7.78 -15.64
C LEU A 40 12.54 -9.08 -15.03
N MET A 41 11.68 -9.89 -14.37
CA MET A 41 12.06 -11.17 -13.76
C MET A 41 12.05 -12.35 -14.74
N VAL A 42 11.50 -12.18 -15.95
CA VAL A 42 11.49 -13.24 -16.98
C VAL A 42 12.92 -13.64 -17.29
N GLU A 43 13.20 -14.96 -17.30
CA GLU A 43 14.51 -15.57 -17.60
C GLU A 43 15.66 -15.16 -16.68
N ARG A 44 15.41 -14.43 -15.60
CA ARG A 44 16.47 -14.06 -14.65
C ARG A 44 16.87 -15.25 -13.77
N ARG A 45 18.18 -15.33 -13.49
CA ARG A 45 18.72 -16.23 -12.47
C ARG A 45 18.32 -15.69 -11.08
N PRO A 46 18.26 -16.55 -10.04
CA PRO A 46 17.82 -16.17 -8.70
C PRO A 46 18.54 -14.96 -8.09
N GLY A 47 19.87 -14.91 -8.19
CA GLY A 47 20.65 -13.83 -7.61
C GLY A 47 20.33 -12.46 -8.23
N PRO A 48 20.45 -12.30 -9.57
CA PRO A 48 20.00 -11.06 -10.23
C PRO A 48 18.53 -10.72 -10.00
N ALA A 49 17.62 -11.71 -9.95
CA ALA A 49 16.20 -11.48 -9.68
C ALA A 49 15.98 -10.88 -8.28
N PHE A 50 16.68 -11.39 -7.27
CA PHE A 50 16.68 -10.80 -5.93
C PHE A 50 17.23 -9.36 -5.98
N GLY A 51 18.36 -9.13 -6.63
CA GLY A 51 19.00 -7.80 -6.71
C GLY A 51 18.10 -6.75 -7.38
N TYR A 52 17.46 -7.09 -8.50
CA TYR A 52 16.51 -6.19 -9.17
C TYR A 52 15.26 -5.97 -8.32
N GLY A 53 14.70 -7.02 -7.71
CA GLY A 53 13.58 -6.89 -6.79
C GLY A 53 13.92 -5.97 -5.62
N TYR A 54 15.10 -6.14 -5.02
CA TYR A 54 15.59 -5.28 -3.95
C TYR A 54 15.71 -3.80 -4.38
N LEU A 55 16.23 -3.55 -5.58
CA LEU A 55 16.36 -2.20 -6.12
C LEU A 55 15.01 -1.56 -6.43
N ILE A 56 14.04 -2.34 -6.93
CA ILE A 56 12.64 -1.93 -7.09
C ILE A 56 12.08 -1.50 -5.73
N GLY A 57 12.28 -2.34 -4.71
CA GLY A 57 11.86 -2.05 -3.33
C GLY A 57 12.51 -0.80 -2.77
N LEU A 58 13.82 -0.59 -2.98
CA LEU A 58 14.51 0.63 -2.55
C LEU A 58 13.88 1.88 -3.16
N ALA A 59 13.67 1.90 -4.48
CA ALA A 59 13.09 3.04 -5.16
C ALA A 59 11.65 3.33 -4.70
N MET A 60 10.83 2.28 -4.57
CA MET A 60 9.45 2.38 -4.11
C MET A 60 9.36 2.83 -2.65
N ASN A 61 10.08 2.17 -1.73
CA ASN A 61 10.03 2.50 -0.30
C ASN A 61 10.65 3.87 0.00
N THR A 62 11.70 4.28 -0.73
CA THR A 62 12.22 5.65 -0.61
C THR A 62 11.14 6.68 -0.94
N LEU A 63 10.32 6.44 -1.96
CA LEU A 63 9.26 7.35 -2.35
C LEU A 63 8.11 7.38 -1.34
N THR A 64 7.76 6.22 -0.75
CA THR A 64 6.52 6.06 0.04
C THR A 64 6.74 6.04 1.55
N VAL A 65 7.92 5.70 2.04
CA VAL A 65 8.20 5.45 3.47
C VAL A 65 9.27 6.41 4.03
N SER A 66 9.92 7.24 3.20
CA SER A 66 10.98 8.17 3.64
C SER A 66 10.53 9.16 4.72
N TRP A 67 9.22 9.42 4.86
CA TRP A 67 8.66 10.25 5.92
C TRP A 67 9.02 9.76 7.34
N VAL A 68 9.32 8.47 7.51
CA VAL A 68 9.79 7.90 8.79
C VAL A 68 11.12 8.52 9.23
N SER A 69 11.86 9.18 8.33
CA SER A 69 13.07 9.95 8.67
C SER A 69 12.80 11.09 9.66
N VAL A 70 11.55 11.45 9.94
CA VAL A 70 11.18 12.35 11.05
C VAL A 70 11.63 11.81 12.41
N LEU A 71 11.72 10.49 12.57
CA LEU A 71 12.25 9.83 13.77
C LEU A 71 13.80 9.78 13.80
N GLY A 72 14.43 10.23 12.73
CA GLY A 72 15.86 10.25 12.51
C GLY A 72 16.24 9.65 11.15
N VAL A 73 17.12 10.31 10.43
CA VAL A 73 17.55 9.87 9.09
C VAL A 73 18.07 8.42 9.08
N PRO A 74 18.90 7.96 10.07
CA PRO A 74 19.34 6.57 10.10
C PRO A 74 18.18 5.57 10.24
N VAL A 75 17.12 5.92 10.97
CA VAL A 75 15.93 5.08 11.16
C VAL A 75 15.18 4.92 9.82
N GLY A 76 14.97 6.02 9.10
CA GLY A 76 14.34 5.98 7.77
C GLY A 76 15.14 5.13 6.78
N ILE A 77 16.46 5.30 6.73
CA ILE A 77 17.35 4.49 5.86
C ILE A 77 17.28 3.01 6.23
N ALA A 78 17.36 2.68 7.52
CA ALA A 78 17.30 1.30 7.99
C ALA A 78 15.96 0.65 7.62
N LEU A 79 14.84 1.35 7.81
CA LEU A 79 13.51 0.84 7.48
C LEU A 79 13.35 0.61 5.97
N VAL A 80 13.67 1.59 5.14
CA VAL A 80 13.62 1.48 3.68
C VAL A 80 14.46 0.30 3.19
N THR A 81 15.70 0.19 3.68
CA THR A 81 16.62 -0.89 3.33
C THR A 81 16.06 -2.26 3.74
N PHE A 82 15.53 -2.35 4.96
CA PHE A 82 14.96 -3.58 5.49
C PHE A 82 13.70 -4.01 4.72
N LEU A 83 12.75 -3.11 4.51
CA LEU A 83 11.51 -3.43 3.76
C LEU A 83 11.82 -3.87 2.34
N SER A 84 12.88 -3.35 1.73
CA SER A 84 13.29 -3.71 0.37
C SER A 84 13.76 -5.15 0.23
N LEU A 85 14.14 -5.83 1.33
CA LEU A 85 14.47 -7.26 1.33
C LEU A 85 13.25 -8.11 0.92
N TRP A 86 12.06 -7.74 1.36
CA TRP A 86 10.81 -8.42 0.96
C TRP A 86 10.58 -8.35 -0.55
N TRP A 87 10.91 -7.22 -1.16
CA TRP A 87 10.86 -7.03 -2.61
C TRP A 87 11.91 -7.86 -3.35
N GLY A 88 13.10 -7.99 -2.76
CA GLY A 88 14.12 -8.91 -3.27
C GLY A 88 13.65 -10.36 -3.27
N LEU A 89 13.03 -10.81 -2.16
CA LEU A 89 12.43 -12.14 -2.04
C LEU A 89 11.29 -12.32 -3.04
N LEU A 90 10.42 -11.32 -3.20
CA LEU A 90 9.35 -11.37 -4.20
C LEU A 90 9.92 -11.49 -5.62
N GLY A 91 10.95 -10.73 -5.98
CA GLY A 91 11.62 -10.83 -7.29
C GLY A 91 12.18 -12.23 -7.55
N LEU A 92 12.81 -12.82 -6.53
CA LEU A 92 13.30 -14.20 -6.59
C LEU A 92 12.16 -15.19 -6.83
N VAL A 93 11.04 -15.07 -6.11
CA VAL A 93 9.86 -15.94 -6.26
C VAL A 93 9.25 -15.77 -7.66
N ILE A 94 9.01 -14.52 -8.10
CA ILE A 94 8.46 -14.23 -9.43
C ILE A 94 9.33 -14.89 -10.52
N SER A 95 10.65 -14.79 -10.44
CA SER A 95 11.57 -15.40 -11.44
C SER A 95 11.41 -16.91 -11.61
N ARG A 96 10.85 -17.59 -10.61
CA ARG A 96 10.51 -19.02 -10.66
C ARG A 96 9.10 -19.26 -11.18
N LEU A 97 8.14 -18.45 -10.70
CA LEU A 97 6.72 -18.59 -11.04
C LEU A 97 6.44 -18.27 -12.51
N VAL A 98 7.13 -17.32 -13.14
CA VAL A 98 6.92 -16.95 -14.54
C VAL A 98 7.25 -18.08 -15.53
N ARG A 99 7.91 -19.15 -15.07
CA ARG A 99 8.18 -20.37 -15.86
C ARG A 99 7.02 -21.35 -15.84
N LEU A 100 6.03 -21.16 -14.99
CA LEU A 100 4.89 -22.04 -14.82
C LEU A 100 3.74 -21.61 -15.73
N ARG A 101 2.93 -22.58 -16.17
CA ARG A 101 1.77 -22.34 -17.07
C ARG A 101 0.79 -21.29 -16.52
N PHE A 102 0.54 -21.31 -15.21
CA PHE A 102 -0.45 -20.46 -14.53
C PHE A 102 0.17 -19.25 -13.84
N TRP A 103 1.35 -18.79 -14.30
CA TRP A 103 2.04 -17.66 -13.70
C TRP A 103 1.19 -16.38 -13.56
N PRO A 104 0.23 -16.05 -14.49
CA PRO A 104 -0.57 -14.83 -14.33
C PRO A 104 -1.47 -14.84 -13.09
N LEU A 105 -1.75 -16.04 -12.53
CA LEU A 105 -2.49 -16.20 -11.27
C LEU A 105 -1.56 -16.43 -10.08
N LEU A 106 -0.41 -17.07 -10.28
CA LEU A 106 0.53 -17.41 -9.22
C LEU A 106 1.36 -16.20 -8.77
N VAL A 107 1.74 -15.30 -9.68
CA VAL A 107 2.48 -14.08 -9.33
C VAL A 107 1.65 -13.16 -8.42
N PRO A 108 0.35 -12.89 -8.69
CA PRO A 108 -0.51 -12.17 -7.76
C PRO A 108 -0.61 -12.82 -6.37
N ALA A 109 -0.69 -14.15 -6.31
CA ALA A 109 -0.71 -14.87 -5.05
C ALA A 109 0.59 -14.71 -4.25
N ALA A 110 1.74 -14.76 -4.93
CA ALA A 110 3.05 -14.50 -4.31
C ALA A 110 3.16 -13.06 -3.80
N TRP A 111 2.58 -12.10 -4.54
CA TRP A 111 2.54 -10.69 -4.11
C TRP A 111 1.77 -10.54 -2.80
N VAL A 112 0.55 -11.10 -2.73
CA VAL A 112 -0.28 -11.08 -1.51
C VAL A 112 0.41 -11.82 -0.36
N ALA A 113 1.07 -12.93 -0.63
CA ALA A 113 1.84 -13.66 0.38
C ALA A 113 2.99 -12.80 0.95
N MET A 114 3.69 -12.04 0.10
CA MET A 114 4.72 -11.10 0.52
C MET A 114 4.12 -9.97 1.38
N GLU A 115 3.02 -9.34 0.94
CA GLU A 115 2.33 -8.30 1.71
C GLU A 115 1.86 -8.84 3.07
N PHE A 116 1.35 -10.07 3.11
CA PHE A 116 0.92 -10.71 4.34
C PHE A 116 2.08 -10.95 5.30
N ALA A 117 3.21 -11.44 4.79
CA ALA A 117 4.40 -11.72 5.59
C ALA A 117 5.05 -10.41 6.09
N SER A 118 5.29 -9.43 5.20
CA SER A 118 5.90 -8.16 5.56
C SER A 118 5.04 -7.33 6.53
N GLY A 119 3.73 -7.50 6.47
CA GLY A 119 2.78 -6.86 7.39
C GLY A 119 2.67 -7.53 8.76
N ARG A 120 3.47 -8.59 9.05
CA ARG A 120 3.45 -9.32 10.33
C ARG A 120 4.82 -9.60 10.88
N ILE A 121 5.83 -9.72 10.07
CA ILE A 121 7.18 -10.17 10.43
C ILE A 121 8.21 -9.13 10.01
N PRO A 122 9.16 -8.78 10.89
CA PRO A 122 9.20 -9.03 12.35
C PRO A 122 8.38 -8.02 13.14
N PHE A 123 8.24 -8.21 14.44
CA PHE A 123 7.71 -7.24 15.40
C PHE A 123 6.32 -6.66 15.06
N GLY A 124 5.43 -7.44 14.42
CA GLY A 124 4.12 -6.95 13.96
C GLY A 124 4.12 -6.45 12.51
N GLY A 125 5.29 -6.34 11.89
CA GLY A 125 5.46 -6.00 10.48
C GLY A 125 5.20 -4.52 10.15
N PHE A 126 5.15 -4.22 8.84
CA PHE A 126 4.89 -2.89 8.33
C PHE A 126 3.99 -2.96 7.09
N SER A 127 2.70 -2.69 7.26
CA SER A 127 1.65 -2.88 6.23
C SER A 127 1.27 -1.58 5.51
N TRP A 128 2.17 -0.61 5.40
CA TRP A 128 1.83 0.74 4.92
C TRP A 128 1.58 0.84 3.41
N THR A 129 2.22 -0.03 2.63
CA THR A 129 2.27 0.08 1.16
C THR A 129 1.70 -1.16 0.48
N ARG A 130 0.41 -1.45 0.67
CA ARG A 130 -0.27 -2.56 0.00
C ARG A 130 -0.84 -2.13 -1.35
N LEU A 131 -0.81 -3.01 -2.35
CA LEU A 131 -1.40 -2.72 -3.66
C LEU A 131 -2.90 -2.39 -3.58
N GLY A 132 -3.62 -3.04 -2.68
CA GLY A 132 -5.04 -2.77 -2.49
C GLY A 132 -5.38 -1.33 -2.11
N PHE A 133 -4.43 -0.60 -1.50
CA PHE A 133 -4.63 0.82 -1.19
C PHE A 133 -4.62 1.71 -2.43
N THR A 134 -3.95 1.31 -3.50
CA THR A 134 -3.95 2.05 -4.77
C THR A 134 -5.28 1.96 -5.52
N ALA A 135 -6.17 1.06 -5.08
CA ALA A 135 -7.46 0.84 -5.73
C ALA A 135 -8.53 1.88 -5.35
N ILE A 136 -8.28 2.75 -4.39
CA ILE A 136 -9.25 3.78 -3.94
C ILE A 136 -9.73 4.64 -5.13
N ASP A 137 -8.80 5.06 -5.99
CA ASP A 137 -9.08 5.87 -7.18
C ASP A 137 -9.25 5.03 -8.46
N MET A 138 -9.24 3.70 -8.35
CA MET A 138 -9.47 2.79 -9.47
C MET A 138 -10.95 2.37 -9.55
N PRO A 139 -11.46 1.98 -10.74
CA PRO A 139 -12.74 1.28 -10.81
C PRO A 139 -12.80 -0.05 -10.04
N LEU A 140 -11.69 -0.49 -9.46
CA LEU A 140 -11.60 -1.67 -8.60
C LEU A 140 -12.02 -1.41 -7.15
N ASN A 141 -12.24 -0.17 -6.74
CA ASN A 141 -12.56 0.18 -5.35
C ASN A 141 -13.84 -0.48 -4.84
N GLY A 142 -14.85 -0.71 -5.70
CA GLY A 142 -16.06 -1.43 -5.32
C GLY A 142 -15.84 -2.85 -4.81
N TRP A 143 -14.75 -3.50 -5.23
CA TRP A 143 -14.38 -4.82 -4.70
C TRP A 143 -13.94 -4.80 -3.24
N LEU A 144 -13.50 -3.64 -2.70
CA LEU A 144 -13.00 -3.54 -1.32
C LEU A 144 -14.03 -4.00 -0.29
N ALA A 145 -15.31 -3.69 -0.51
CA ALA A 145 -16.41 -4.09 0.38
C ALA A 145 -16.63 -5.62 0.43
N PHE A 146 -16.27 -6.35 -0.63
CA PHE A 146 -16.57 -7.78 -0.77
C PHE A 146 -15.36 -8.68 -0.45
N ILE A 147 -14.17 -8.31 -0.91
CA ILE A 147 -12.96 -9.15 -0.78
C ILE A 147 -11.86 -8.48 0.03
N GLY A 148 -12.12 -7.28 0.58
CA GLY A 148 -11.19 -6.53 1.40
C GLY A 148 -9.90 -6.11 0.66
N VAL A 149 -9.03 -5.42 1.38
CA VAL A 149 -7.75 -4.92 0.83
C VAL A 149 -6.88 -6.04 0.27
N THR A 150 -6.84 -7.19 0.92
CA THR A 150 -6.00 -8.34 0.49
C THR A 150 -6.48 -8.92 -0.84
N GLY A 151 -7.79 -9.10 -1.00
CA GLY A 151 -8.37 -9.56 -2.27
C GLY A 151 -8.17 -8.54 -3.39
N VAL A 152 -8.28 -7.25 -3.08
CA VAL A 152 -8.02 -6.18 -4.06
C VAL A 152 -6.55 -6.09 -4.42
N SER A 153 -5.60 -6.29 -3.48
CA SER A 153 -4.16 -6.42 -3.81
C SER A 153 -3.94 -7.53 -4.85
N TYR A 154 -4.62 -8.68 -4.65
CA TYR A 154 -4.56 -9.78 -5.62
C TYR A 154 -5.11 -9.34 -6.99
N LEU A 155 -6.27 -8.68 -7.04
CA LEU A 155 -6.90 -8.23 -8.30
C LEU A 155 -6.01 -7.22 -9.03
N VAL A 156 -5.44 -6.23 -8.34
CA VAL A 156 -4.51 -5.25 -8.93
C VAL A 156 -3.33 -5.96 -9.58
N ALA A 157 -2.70 -6.87 -8.85
CA ALA A 157 -1.59 -7.67 -9.39
C ALA A 157 -2.04 -8.58 -10.55
N ALA A 158 -3.23 -9.20 -10.45
CA ALA A 158 -3.77 -10.07 -11.50
C ALA A 158 -4.11 -9.30 -12.78
N VAL A 159 -4.68 -8.11 -12.67
CA VAL A 159 -4.95 -7.21 -13.81
C VAL A 159 -3.63 -6.83 -14.48
N ALA A 160 -2.63 -6.36 -13.72
CA ALA A 160 -1.33 -5.98 -14.27
C ALA A 160 -0.63 -7.15 -15.00
N ASN A 161 -0.64 -8.34 -14.40
CA ASN A 161 -0.04 -9.54 -15.01
C ASN A 161 -0.85 -10.06 -16.19
N SER A 162 -2.18 -9.92 -16.18
CA SER A 162 -3.03 -10.25 -17.32
C SER A 162 -2.79 -9.31 -18.50
N LEU A 163 -2.61 -8.02 -18.25
CA LEU A 163 -2.24 -7.06 -19.29
C LEU A 163 -0.88 -7.40 -19.91
N LEU A 164 0.12 -7.76 -19.10
CA LEU A 164 1.40 -8.26 -19.58
C LEU A 164 1.22 -9.54 -20.42
N TYR A 165 0.41 -10.47 -19.94
CA TYR A 165 0.15 -11.71 -20.66
C TYR A 165 -0.56 -11.46 -22.01
N ALA A 166 -1.47 -10.50 -22.09
CA ALA A 166 -2.11 -10.11 -23.34
C ALA A 166 -1.15 -9.53 -24.39
N VAL A 167 -0.02 -8.93 -23.93
CA VAL A 167 1.05 -8.48 -24.85
C VAL A 167 1.81 -9.66 -25.44
N VAL A 168 2.04 -10.71 -24.63
CA VAL A 168 2.84 -11.88 -25.02
C VAL A 168 2.03 -12.90 -25.84
N ASP A 169 0.75 -13.12 -25.50
CA ASP A 169 -0.13 -14.11 -26.14
C ASP A 169 -1.16 -13.41 -27.03
N ALA A 170 -0.81 -13.25 -28.30
CA ALA A 170 -1.69 -12.58 -29.27
C ALA A 170 -3.00 -13.35 -29.55
N GLU A 171 -2.99 -14.69 -29.46
CA GLU A 171 -4.16 -15.53 -29.73
C GLU A 171 -5.24 -15.34 -28.66
N ARG A 172 -4.83 -15.18 -27.40
CA ARG A 172 -5.74 -15.02 -26.26
C ARG A 172 -5.99 -13.57 -25.89
N ARG A 173 -5.30 -12.62 -26.50
CA ARG A 173 -5.33 -11.19 -26.18
C ARG A 173 -6.74 -10.65 -25.95
N LEU A 174 -7.65 -10.84 -26.90
CA LEU A 174 -9.02 -10.32 -26.80
C LEU A 174 -9.79 -10.90 -25.61
N ARG A 175 -9.63 -12.20 -25.34
CA ARG A 175 -10.27 -12.86 -24.18
C ARG A 175 -9.73 -12.33 -22.86
N ILE A 176 -8.42 -12.12 -22.78
CA ILE A 176 -7.75 -11.59 -21.60
C ILE A 176 -8.22 -10.15 -21.36
N LEU A 177 -8.19 -9.30 -22.39
CA LEU A 177 -8.63 -7.91 -22.27
C LEU A 177 -10.12 -7.82 -21.92
N ALA A 178 -10.97 -8.69 -22.48
CA ALA A 178 -12.38 -8.77 -22.09
C ALA A 178 -12.55 -9.16 -20.62
N GLY A 179 -11.74 -10.10 -20.11
CA GLY A 179 -11.74 -10.47 -18.69
C GLY A 179 -11.29 -9.31 -17.79
N VAL A 180 -10.22 -8.61 -18.15
CA VAL A 180 -9.75 -7.41 -17.43
C VAL A 180 -10.84 -6.33 -17.42
N LEU A 181 -11.44 -6.05 -18.58
CA LEU A 181 -12.54 -5.08 -18.68
C LEU A 181 -13.72 -5.49 -17.78
N ALA A 182 -14.10 -6.78 -17.79
CA ALA A 182 -15.18 -7.28 -16.94
C ALA A 182 -14.89 -7.03 -15.44
N VAL A 183 -13.64 -7.27 -14.98
CA VAL A 183 -13.24 -7.00 -13.58
C VAL A 183 -13.39 -5.51 -13.24
N PHE A 184 -13.00 -4.60 -14.15
CA PHE A 184 -13.18 -3.16 -13.95
C PHE A 184 -14.64 -2.74 -13.97
N VAL A 185 -15.42 -3.26 -14.92
CA VAL A 185 -16.86 -2.95 -15.02
C VAL A 185 -17.62 -3.44 -13.80
N VAL A 186 -17.36 -4.67 -13.34
CA VAL A 186 -17.98 -5.20 -12.12
C VAL A 186 -17.58 -4.36 -10.92
N GLY A 187 -16.29 -4.02 -10.75
CA GLY A 187 -15.84 -3.14 -9.66
C GLY A 187 -16.53 -1.78 -9.68
N GLY A 188 -16.69 -1.17 -10.85
CA GLY A 188 -17.45 0.08 -11.00
C GLY A 188 -18.93 -0.07 -10.64
N LEU A 189 -19.57 -1.18 -11.05
CA LEU A 189 -20.97 -1.47 -10.71
C LEU A 189 -21.18 -1.73 -9.22
N LEU A 190 -20.23 -2.39 -8.57
CA LEU A 190 -20.27 -2.64 -7.12
C LEU A 190 -20.26 -1.34 -6.30
N ASN A 191 -19.68 -0.25 -6.81
CA ASN A 191 -19.76 1.07 -6.18
C ASN A 191 -21.18 1.67 -6.20
N LEU A 192 -22.03 1.20 -7.09
CA LEU A 192 -23.41 1.65 -7.18
C LEU A 192 -24.35 0.87 -6.24
N THR A 193 -23.84 -0.16 -5.55
CA THR A 193 -24.64 -0.91 -4.58
C THR A 193 -25.00 0.01 -3.41
N PRO A 194 -26.28 0.04 -2.99
CA PRO A 194 -26.67 0.84 -1.85
C PRO A 194 -25.91 0.42 -0.61
N HIS A 195 -25.27 1.37 0.04
CA HIS A 195 -24.69 1.15 1.36
C HIS A 195 -25.84 1.04 2.39
N ALA A 196 -25.61 0.25 3.44
CA ALA A 196 -26.57 0.17 4.53
C ALA A 196 -26.88 1.59 5.04
N GLN A 197 -28.19 1.92 5.14
CA GLN A 197 -28.58 3.18 5.72
C GLN A 197 -28.15 3.20 7.19
N PRO A 198 -27.55 4.30 7.67
CA PRO A 198 -27.17 4.40 9.08
C PRO A 198 -28.42 4.31 9.94
N GLU A 199 -28.40 3.47 10.97
CA GLU A 199 -29.51 3.32 11.93
C GLU A 199 -29.57 4.50 12.93
N GLY A 200 -28.54 5.35 12.93
CA GLY A 200 -28.43 6.53 13.77
C GLY A 200 -27.16 7.31 13.48
N THR A 201 -27.01 8.43 14.17
CA THR A 201 -25.81 9.25 14.14
C THR A 201 -25.18 9.30 15.52
N VAL A 202 -23.86 9.31 15.58
CA VAL A 202 -23.09 9.55 16.80
C VAL A 202 -22.26 10.80 16.62
N THR A 203 -22.20 11.61 17.66
CA THR A 203 -21.38 12.82 17.69
C THR A 203 -20.06 12.51 18.37
N ILE A 204 -18.96 12.66 17.63
CA ILE A 204 -17.62 12.33 18.11
C ILE A 204 -16.79 13.60 18.21
N ALA A 205 -16.21 13.87 19.39
CA ALA A 205 -15.17 14.89 19.55
C ALA A 205 -13.81 14.26 19.20
N VAL A 206 -13.24 14.67 18.07
CA VAL A 206 -11.89 14.25 17.67
C VAL A 206 -10.88 15.24 18.22
N VAL A 207 -10.06 14.79 19.15
CA VAL A 207 -9.05 15.60 19.83
C VAL A 207 -7.70 15.40 19.18
N GLN A 208 -7.07 16.49 18.73
CA GLN A 208 -5.73 16.48 18.15
C GLN A 208 -4.78 17.24 19.08
N PRO A 209 -4.10 16.56 20.03
CA PRO A 209 -3.13 17.20 20.90
C PRO A 209 -1.91 17.65 20.09
N ASN A 210 -1.44 18.87 20.34
CA ASN A 210 -0.23 19.35 19.76
C ASN A 210 0.98 18.73 20.48
N VAL A 211 2.03 18.42 19.73
CA VAL A 211 3.26 17.81 20.23
C VAL A 211 4.34 18.87 20.30
N ASN A 212 4.89 19.10 21.49
CA ASN A 212 6.03 19.99 21.67
C ASN A 212 7.33 19.28 21.26
N ARG A 213 7.89 19.65 20.09
CA ARG A 213 9.10 19.05 19.53
C ARG A 213 10.38 19.39 20.32
N HIS A 214 10.30 20.31 21.27
CA HIS A 214 11.47 20.78 22.06
C HIS A 214 11.60 20.10 23.43
N GLU A 215 10.70 19.20 23.79
CA GLU A 215 10.82 18.46 25.04
C GLU A 215 11.81 17.31 24.92
N HIS A 216 12.80 17.31 25.81
CA HIS A 216 13.82 16.28 25.89
C HIS A 216 13.48 15.28 26.99
N GLY A 217 13.30 14.02 26.60
CA GLY A 217 13.01 12.90 27.50
C GLY A 217 11.64 12.25 27.26
N THR A 218 11.64 10.92 27.18
CA THR A 218 10.44 10.15 26.81
C THR A 218 9.29 10.30 27.80
N ALA A 219 9.58 10.42 29.12
CA ALA A 219 8.57 10.54 30.14
C ALA A 219 7.91 11.95 30.20
N SER A 220 8.69 13.02 30.00
CA SER A 220 8.17 14.39 29.94
C SER A 220 7.36 14.58 28.67
N TYR A 221 7.81 14.05 27.56
CA TYR A 221 7.11 14.04 26.29
C TYR A 221 5.74 13.35 26.40
N ALA A 222 5.68 12.12 26.92
CA ALA A 222 4.44 11.38 27.08
C ALA A 222 3.42 12.15 27.97
N ARG A 223 3.89 12.70 29.10
CA ARG A 223 3.04 13.52 29.99
C ARG A 223 2.50 14.78 29.30
N SER A 224 3.33 15.44 28.50
CA SER A 224 2.94 16.64 27.75
C SER A 224 1.84 16.31 26.74
N VAL A 225 2.00 15.22 25.98
CA VAL A 225 1.00 14.78 25.00
C VAL A 225 -0.33 14.45 25.69
N THR A 226 -0.30 13.70 26.80
CA THR A 226 -1.49 13.35 27.57
C THR A 226 -2.18 14.59 28.17
N ASN A 227 -1.40 15.52 28.74
CA ASN A 227 -1.96 16.75 29.30
C ASN A 227 -2.60 17.64 28.20
N ASN A 228 -1.96 17.75 27.05
CA ASN A 228 -2.52 18.48 25.92
C ASN A 228 -3.82 17.83 25.44
N ALA A 229 -3.85 16.50 25.32
CA ALA A 229 -5.05 15.77 24.93
C ALA A 229 -6.20 15.99 25.93
N LEU A 230 -5.90 16.00 27.24
CA LEU A 230 -6.87 16.30 28.30
C LEU A 230 -7.42 17.74 28.19
N SER A 231 -6.53 18.71 28.03
CA SER A 231 -6.92 20.12 27.89
C SER A 231 -7.80 20.34 26.66
N GLU A 232 -7.39 19.82 25.52
CA GLU A 232 -8.19 19.91 24.28
C GLU A 232 -9.54 19.18 24.40
N THR A 233 -9.59 18.08 25.15
CA THR A 233 -10.86 17.39 25.44
C THR A 233 -11.80 18.27 26.23
N ILE A 234 -11.30 18.95 27.29
CA ILE A 234 -12.10 19.85 28.13
C ILE A 234 -12.65 21.01 27.27
N PHE A 235 -11.81 21.61 26.41
CA PHE A 235 -12.22 22.67 25.50
C PHE A 235 -13.29 22.20 24.51
N ALA A 236 -13.06 21.05 23.85
CA ALA A 236 -14.01 20.49 22.88
C ALA A 236 -15.38 20.19 23.51
N LEU A 237 -15.39 19.60 24.71
CA LEU A 237 -16.64 19.32 25.43
C LEU A 237 -17.35 20.59 25.92
N ALA A 238 -16.59 21.62 26.32
CA ALA A 238 -17.16 22.91 26.68
C ALA A 238 -17.80 23.62 25.48
N GLU A 239 -17.13 23.61 24.32
CA GLU A 239 -17.63 24.16 23.07
C GLU A 239 -18.88 23.40 22.58
N ALA A 240 -18.87 22.08 22.62
CA ALA A 240 -20.03 21.26 22.29
C ALA A 240 -21.25 21.63 23.16
N ARG A 241 -21.07 21.78 24.45
CA ARG A 241 -22.15 22.20 25.37
C ARG A 241 -22.72 23.59 25.03
N THR A 242 -21.86 24.55 24.69
CA THR A 242 -22.28 25.89 24.32
C THR A 242 -23.01 25.92 22.98
N SER A 243 -22.69 25.02 22.05
CA SER A 243 -23.38 24.86 20.77
C SER A 243 -24.62 23.95 20.85
N GLY A 244 -24.92 23.38 22.03
CA GLY A 244 -26.03 22.46 22.21
C GLY A 244 -25.83 21.07 21.64
N ALA A 245 -24.58 20.70 21.29
CA ALA A 245 -24.24 19.36 20.81
C ALA A 245 -23.95 18.43 22.00
N GLU A 246 -24.56 17.24 21.97
CA GLU A 246 -24.25 16.15 22.90
C GLU A 246 -23.19 15.26 22.28
N VAL A 247 -22.06 15.07 22.96
CA VAL A 247 -20.95 14.28 22.51
C VAL A 247 -21.03 12.86 23.08
N ASP A 248 -21.16 11.86 22.19
CA ASP A 248 -21.24 10.44 22.59
C ASP A 248 -19.88 9.86 22.93
N PHE A 249 -18.82 10.22 22.14
CA PHE A 249 -17.47 9.70 22.30
C PHE A 249 -16.41 10.78 22.12
N VAL A 250 -15.29 10.62 22.83
CA VAL A 250 -14.07 11.39 22.60
C VAL A 250 -13.01 10.46 22.00
N LEU A 251 -12.44 10.85 20.88
CA LEU A 251 -11.43 10.08 20.18
C LEU A 251 -10.07 10.76 20.30
N TRP A 252 -9.10 10.05 20.87
CA TRP A 252 -7.71 10.46 20.96
C TRP A 252 -6.88 9.76 19.89
N PRO A 253 -5.80 10.39 19.36
CA PRO A 253 -4.92 9.76 18.40
C PRO A 253 -4.04 8.68 19.05
N GLU A 254 -3.39 7.87 18.22
CA GLU A 254 -2.40 6.89 18.65
C GLU A 254 -1.27 7.56 19.48
N ASN A 255 -0.82 6.86 20.52
CA ASN A 255 0.24 7.32 21.43
C ASN A 255 -0.11 8.60 22.22
N ALA A 256 -1.38 8.88 22.47
CA ALA A 256 -1.82 10.00 23.30
C ALA A 256 -1.69 9.71 24.83
N THR A 257 -1.33 8.48 25.22
CA THR A 257 -1.17 8.00 26.60
C THR A 257 0.18 7.36 26.83
#